data_20b1425a8773f684605d1769f9dc3dfa
#
_entry.id   20b1425a8773f684605d1769f9dc3dfa
#
_cell.length_a   1.000
_cell.length_b   1.000
_cell.length_c   1.000
_cell.angle_alpha   90.00
_cell.angle_beta   90.00
_cell.angle_gamma   90.00
#
_symmetry.space_group_name_H-M   'P 1'
#
loop_
_entity.id
_entity.type
_entity.pdbx_description
1 polymer ?
#
loop_
_entity_poly.entity_id
_entity_poly.type
_entity_poly.pdbx_seq_one_letter_code
_entity_poly.pdbx_strand_id
1 'polypeptide(L)'
;MNKLTIDTAEILALQLRSKLGLGANEPINTKTLIRQMGYMLHYRPLSESLLGMSLKTPDSLYKFIFVNSNTTRGRQHFTIAHEIYHLEFEENLYPHFFSSEREINVSERNADMFACALLMPRQGIVSKIPTSELTSKNISIETCLILGQLYGVSHTTLVLRLKELKLITQENEQKLIQIKVKQEAYYRGFDLSLYSSGNANVLISDYGVEARQLYNEEKISEGHYLELLRLIYDGKCEDNIRC
;
A
#
# COMPACT_ATOMS: atom_id res chain seq x y z
N MET A 1 2.39 23.62 -1.16
CA MET A 1 1.54 22.71 -0.36
C MET A 1 1.82 22.91 1.13
N ASN A 2 0.80 22.96 1.98
CA ASN A 2 0.98 23.11 3.42
C ASN A 2 1.30 21.75 4.07
N LYS A 3 2.06 21.79 5.18
CA LYS A 3 2.38 20.60 5.97
C LYS A 3 1.12 20.08 6.66
N LEU A 4 0.78 18.79 6.44
CA LEU A 4 -0.33 18.15 7.14
C LEU A 4 -0.02 17.99 8.64
N THR A 5 -1.07 18.10 9.45
CA THR A 5 -1.08 17.61 10.82
C THR A 5 -1.57 16.16 10.85
N ILE A 6 -1.34 15.45 11.94
CA ILE A 6 -1.86 14.09 12.14
C ILE A 6 -3.38 14.08 11.97
N ASP A 7 -4.09 15.03 12.59
CA ASP A 7 -5.55 15.10 12.53
C ASP A 7 -6.04 15.39 11.09
N THR A 8 -5.35 16.24 10.34
CA THR A 8 -5.70 16.50 8.93
C THR A 8 -5.49 15.23 8.09
N ALA A 9 -4.41 14.48 8.30
CA ALA A 9 -4.15 13.23 7.60
C ALA A 9 -5.25 12.17 7.92
N GLU A 10 -5.68 12.07 9.19
CA GLU A 10 -6.80 11.19 9.58
C GLU A 10 -8.11 11.59 8.87
N ILE A 11 -8.40 12.90 8.78
CA ILE A 11 -9.60 13.40 8.09
C ILE A 11 -9.57 13.05 6.61
N LEU A 12 -8.45 13.30 5.91
CA LEU A 12 -8.31 12.96 4.49
C LEU A 12 -8.45 11.45 4.25
N ALA A 13 -7.82 10.64 5.10
CA ALA A 13 -7.93 9.20 5.03
C ALA A 13 -9.37 8.71 5.25
N LEU A 14 -10.08 9.27 6.24
CA LEU A 14 -11.47 8.95 6.52
C LEU A 14 -12.40 9.36 5.38
N GLN A 15 -12.17 10.53 4.78
CA GLN A 15 -12.94 10.99 3.62
C GLN A 15 -12.78 10.04 2.43
N LEU A 16 -11.55 9.60 2.14
CA LEU A 16 -11.31 8.63 1.08
C LEU A 16 -11.97 7.28 1.39
N ARG A 17 -11.84 6.78 2.63
CA ARG A 17 -12.51 5.55 3.08
C ARG A 17 -14.03 5.65 2.90
N SER A 18 -14.63 6.74 3.32
CA SER A 18 -16.07 6.98 3.21
C SER A 18 -16.53 7.03 1.75
N LYS A 19 -15.77 7.74 0.89
CA LYS A 19 -16.05 7.82 -0.55
C LYS A 19 -16.08 6.45 -1.22
N LEU A 20 -15.25 5.53 -0.75
CA LEU A 20 -15.13 4.17 -1.27
C LEU A 20 -16.00 3.13 -0.53
N GLY A 21 -16.83 3.55 0.41
CA GLY A 21 -17.67 2.65 1.20
C GLY A 21 -16.89 1.73 2.14
N LEU A 22 -15.66 2.10 2.52
CA LEU A 22 -14.82 1.34 3.43
C LEU A 22 -15.13 1.70 4.88
N GLY A 23 -15.01 0.72 5.78
CA GLY A 23 -15.14 0.95 7.23
C GLY A 23 -14.09 1.95 7.74
N ALA A 24 -14.49 2.81 8.68
CA ALA A 24 -13.63 3.87 9.22
C ALA A 24 -12.36 3.31 9.90
N ASN A 25 -12.45 2.14 10.53
CA ASN A 25 -11.39 1.56 11.36
C ASN A 25 -10.88 0.21 10.88
N GLU A 26 -11.53 -0.37 9.87
CA GLU A 26 -11.25 -1.72 9.40
C GLU A 26 -9.96 -1.79 8.56
N PRO A 27 -9.28 -2.95 8.53
CA PRO A 27 -8.17 -3.18 7.63
C PRO A 27 -8.56 -2.99 6.16
N ILE A 28 -7.66 -2.49 5.35
CA ILE A 28 -7.88 -2.32 3.90
C ILE A 28 -7.12 -3.39 3.13
N ASN A 29 -7.82 -4.08 2.23
CA ASN A 29 -7.15 -4.83 1.17
C ASN A 29 -6.74 -3.87 0.05
N THR A 30 -5.44 -3.60 -0.08
CA THR A 30 -4.91 -2.62 -1.04
C THR A 30 -5.21 -2.98 -2.49
N LYS A 31 -5.29 -4.27 -2.84
CA LYS A 31 -5.64 -4.71 -4.20
C LYS A 31 -7.11 -4.40 -4.52
N THR A 32 -8.01 -4.62 -3.56
CA THR A 32 -9.42 -4.26 -3.69
C THR A 32 -9.60 -2.75 -3.76
N LEU A 33 -8.88 -2.01 -2.91
CA LEU A 33 -8.88 -0.54 -2.92
C LEU A 33 -8.54 0.02 -4.31
N ILE A 34 -7.44 -0.45 -4.91
CA ILE A 34 -6.99 -0.03 -6.24
C ILE A 34 -8.06 -0.29 -7.31
N ARG A 35 -8.72 -1.45 -7.29
CA ARG A 35 -9.83 -1.75 -8.22
C ARG A 35 -11.01 -0.81 -8.02
N GLN A 36 -11.42 -0.55 -6.77
CA GLN A 36 -12.51 0.38 -6.48
C GLN A 36 -12.21 1.81 -6.93
N MET A 37 -10.92 2.20 -6.94
CA MET A 37 -10.46 3.51 -7.43
C MET A 37 -10.33 3.56 -8.96
N GLY A 38 -10.43 2.44 -9.67
CA GLY A 38 -10.20 2.37 -11.11
C GLY A 38 -8.74 2.62 -11.50
N TYR A 39 -7.77 2.35 -10.61
CA TYR A 39 -6.36 2.55 -10.88
C TYR A 39 -5.72 1.28 -11.44
N MET A 40 -4.66 1.46 -12.22
CA MET A 40 -3.81 0.36 -12.66
C MET A 40 -2.63 0.22 -11.71
N LEU A 41 -2.48 -0.95 -11.10
CA LEU A 41 -1.36 -1.29 -10.22
C LEU A 41 -0.56 -2.44 -10.80
N HIS A 42 0.74 -2.22 -11.01
CA HIS A 42 1.65 -3.23 -11.51
C HIS A 42 2.83 -3.45 -10.56
N TYR A 43 2.96 -4.68 -10.10
CA TYR A 43 4.10 -5.10 -9.29
C TYR A 43 5.23 -5.59 -10.21
N ARG A 44 6.38 -4.93 -10.17
CA ARG A 44 7.55 -5.28 -10.98
C ARG A 44 8.80 -5.37 -10.10
N PRO A 45 9.74 -6.25 -10.43
CA PRO A 45 11.06 -6.20 -9.81
C PRO A 45 11.76 -4.91 -10.28
N LEU A 46 12.03 -4.01 -9.34
CA LEU A 46 12.71 -2.74 -9.57
C LEU A 46 14.05 -2.72 -8.83
N SER A 47 14.85 -1.68 -9.02
CA SER A 47 16.09 -1.48 -8.27
C SER A 47 15.84 -1.40 -6.76
N GLU A 48 16.86 -1.67 -5.94
CA GLU A 48 16.73 -1.69 -4.49
C GLU A 48 16.31 -0.34 -3.89
N SER A 49 16.77 0.77 -4.48
CA SER A 49 16.42 2.11 -4.02
C SER A 49 15.02 2.55 -4.41
N LEU A 50 14.46 2.06 -5.52
CA LEU A 50 13.12 2.44 -6.00
C LEU A 50 12.05 1.55 -5.36
N LEU A 51 11.17 2.14 -4.55
CA LEU A 51 10.09 1.44 -3.85
C LEU A 51 8.82 1.37 -4.69
N GLY A 52 8.53 2.43 -5.44
CA GLY A 52 7.39 2.55 -6.32
C GLY A 52 7.43 3.82 -7.14
N MET A 53 6.45 3.99 -7.98
CA MET A 53 6.20 5.20 -8.73
C MET A 53 4.73 5.31 -9.10
N SER A 54 4.26 6.53 -9.31
CA SER A 54 2.93 6.78 -9.83
C SER A 54 2.96 7.83 -10.93
N LEU A 55 1.95 7.77 -11.78
CA LEU A 55 1.70 8.78 -12.81
C LEU A 55 0.22 8.85 -13.10
N LYS A 56 -0.23 9.99 -13.59
CA LYS A 56 -1.58 10.18 -14.13
C LYS A 56 -1.50 10.84 -15.52
N THR A 57 -2.48 10.51 -16.38
CA THR A 57 -2.60 11.15 -17.67
C THR A 57 -3.00 12.63 -17.52
N PRO A 58 -2.71 13.52 -18.51
CA PRO A 58 -3.04 14.95 -18.41
C PRO A 58 -4.52 15.24 -18.14
N ASP A 59 -5.42 14.40 -18.66
CA ASP A 59 -6.87 14.45 -18.41
C ASP A 59 -7.28 13.82 -17.08
N SER A 60 -6.33 13.22 -16.34
CA SER A 60 -6.53 12.49 -15.09
C SER A 60 -7.50 11.30 -15.18
N LEU A 61 -7.82 10.81 -16.38
CA LEU A 61 -8.69 9.66 -16.59
C LEU A 61 -8.01 8.36 -16.17
N TYR A 62 -6.70 8.23 -16.44
CA TYR A 62 -5.94 7.04 -16.09
C TYR A 62 -4.88 7.34 -15.05
N LYS A 63 -4.84 6.53 -14.01
CA LYS A 63 -3.86 6.60 -12.92
C LYS A 63 -3.15 5.28 -12.75
N PHE A 64 -1.83 5.33 -12.68
CA PHE A 64 -0.96 4.17 -12.64
C PHE A 64 -0.08 4.20 -11.40
N ILE A 65 0.08 3.03 -10.78
CA ILE A 65 1.02 2.81 -9.67
C ILE A 65 1.89 1.60 -10.03
N PHE A 66 3.20 1.76 -9.94
CA PHE A 66 4.16 0.68 -10.01
C PHE A 66 4.76 0.45 -8.63
N VAL A 67 4.88 -0.79 -8.21
CA VAL A 67 5.40 -1.16 -6.89
C VAL A 67 6.52 -2.18 -7.04
N ASN A 68 7.61 -1.96 -6.32
CA ASN A 68 8.73 -2.88 -6.33
C ASN A 68 8.38 -4.20 -5.64
N SER A 69 8.27 -5.27 -6.43
CA SER A 69 7.96 -6.61 -5.93
C SER A 69 9.10 -7.26 -5.12
N ASN A 70 10.33 -6.72 -5.21
CA ASN A 70 11.47 -7.19 -4.42
C ASN A 70 11.39 -6.74 -2.95
N THR A 71 10.54 -5.77 -2.62
CA THR A 71 10.31 -5.34 -1.24
C THR A 71 9.32 -6.28 -0.52
N THR A 72 9.28 -6.21 0.82
CA THR A 72 8.33 -6.99 1.61
C THR A 72 6.87 -6.56 1.34
N ARG A 73 5.91 -7.47 1.45
CA ARG A 73 4.49 -7.16 1.21
C ARG A 73 3.98 -6.02 2.08
N GLY A 74 4.38 -5.96 3.36
CA GLY A 74 4.02 -4.84 4.22
C GLY A 74 4.54 -3.49 3.71
N ARG A 75 5.71 -3.47 3.08
CA ARG A 75 6.25 -2.27 2.43
C ARG A 75 5.52 -1.93 1.13
N GLN A 76 5.18 -2.95 0.33
CA GLN A 76 4.38 -2.77 -0.89
C GLN A 76 3.02 -2.11 -0.59
N HIS A 77 2.32 -2.54 0.48
CA HIS A 77 1.04 -1.94 0.86
C HIS A 77 1.21 -0.46 1.26
N PHE A 78 2.27 -0.16 2.00
CA PHE A 78 2.58 1.24 2.36
C PHE A 78 2.88 2.08 1.13
N THR A 79 3.70 1.57 0.20
CA THR A 79 4.02 2.25 -1.06
C THR A 79 2.74 2.58 -1.85
N ILE A 80 1.79 1.64 -1.97
CA ILE A 80 0.52 1.88 -2.65
C ILE A 80 -0.24 3.04 -2.00
N ALA A 81 -0.38 3.03 -0.68
CA ALA A 81 -1.09 4.08 0.04
C ALA A 81 -0.40 5.45 -0.07
N HIS A 82 0.93 5.47 -0.09
CA HIS A 82 1.75 6.65 -0.33
C HIS A 82 1.50 7.25 -1.74
N GLU A 83 1.56 6.42 -2.77
CA GLU A 83 1.32 6.85 -4.15
C GLU A 83 -0.12 7.32 -4.39
N ILE A 84 -1.11 6.77 -3.67
CA ILE A 84 -2.49 7.26 -3.71
C ILE A 84 -2.56 8.72 -3.27
N TYR A 85 -1.77 9.15 -2.27
CA TYR A 85 -1.74 10.55 -1.85
C TYR A 85 -1.32 11.48 -3.01
N HIS A 86 -0.24 11.16 -3.70
CA HIS A 86 0.23 11.95 -4.83
C HIS A 86 -0.79 12.02 -5.96
N LEU A 87 -1.46 10.89 -6.26
CA LEU A 87 -2.47 10.82 -7.32
C LEU A 87 -3.78 11.56 -6.98
N GLU A 88 -4.17 11.62 -5.70
CA GLU A 88 -5.45 12.22 -5.28
C GLU A 88 -5.35 13.67 -4.83
N PHE A 89 -4.23 14.06 -4.22
CA PHE A 89 -4.11 15.35 -3.53
C PHE A 89 -3.09 16.30 -4.15
N GLU A 90 -2.33 15.86 -5.15
CA GLU A 90 -1.38 16.72 -5.86
C GLU A 90 -1.79 16.92 -7.32
N GLU A 91 -1.65 18.15 -7.79
CA GLU A 91 -1.96 18.51 -9.18
C GLU A 91 -0.85 18.10 -10.17
N ASN A 92 0.30 17.64 -9.66
CA ASN A 92 1.46 17.31 -10.47
C ASN A 92 1.15 16.19 -11.48
N LEU A 93 1.44 16.45 -12.76
CA LEU A 93 1.27 15.51 -13.88
C LEU A 93 2.53 14.69 -14.18
N TYR A 94 3.66 15.03 -13.55
CA TYR A 94 4.92 14.31 -13.77
C TYR A 94 4.93 12.99 -13.00
N PRO A 95 5.63 11.96 -13.54
CA PRO A 95 5.83 10.73 -12.79
C PRO A 95 6.46 11.02 -11.42
N HIS A 96 5.83 10.50 -10.37
CA HIS A 96 6.38 10.53 -9.02
C HIS A 96 7.19 9.25 -8.78
N PHE A 97 8.38 9.39 -8.18
CA PHE A 97 9.28 8.27 -7.86
C PHE A 97 9.48 8.18 -6.35
N PHE A 98 8.99 7.10 -5.75
CA PHE A 98 9.17 6.82 -4.34
C PHE A 98 10.47 6.03 -4.12
N SER A 99 11.50 6.68 -3.61
CA SER A 99 12.82 6.09 -3.34
C SER A 99 13.11 5.98 -1.86
N SER A 100 13.87 4.95 -1.47
CA SER A 100 14.40 4.82 -0.10
C SER A 100 15.46 5.89 0.24
N GLU A 101 16.07 6.50 -0.80
CA GLU A 101 17.12 7.52 -0.69
C GLU A 101 16.60 8.94 -0.96
N ARG A 102 15.26 9.11 -1.04
CA ARG A 102 14.64 10.39 -1.35
C ARG A 102 14.91 11.45 -0.28
N GLU A 103 15.02 12.70 -0.71
CA GLU A 103 14.89 13.83 0.21
C GLU A 103 13.45 13.92 0.75
N ILE A 104 13.33 13.99 2.06
CA ILE A 104 12.02 14.11 2.71
C ILE A 104 11.60 15.58 2.71
N ASN A 105 10.87 15.97 1.68
CA ASN A 105 10.21 17.27 1.58
C ASN A 105 8.81 17.24 2.21
N VAL A 106 8.08 18.37 2.12
CA VAL A 106 6.72 18.49 2.70
C VAL A 106 5.74 17.54 2.03
N SER A 107 5.83 17.36 0.70
CA SER A 107 4.96 16.46 -0.07
C SER A 107 5.14 15.01 0.38
N GLU A 108 6.37 14.50 0.40
CA GLU A 108 6.70 13.16 0.84
C GLU A 108 6.24 12.86 2.27
N ARG A 109 6.46 13.84 3.18
CA ARG A 109 6.00 13.72 4.56
C ARG A 109 4.47 13.65 4.65
N ASN A 110 3.77 14.45 3.87
CA ASN A 110 2.31 14.43 3.84
C ASN A 110 1.79 13.09 3.31
N ALA A 111 2.42 12.55 2.28
CA ALA A 111 2.09 11.24 1.72
C ALA A 111 2.34 10.11 2.73
N ASP A 112 3.47 10.14 3.45
CA ASP A 112 3.75 9.18 4.52
C ASP A 112 2.71 9.24 5.65
N MET A 113 2.33 10.45 6.10
CA MET A 113 1.30 10.64 7.15
C MET A 113 -0.07 10.16 6.69
N PHE A 114 -0.46 10.48 5.45
CA PHE A 114 -1.71 10.01 4.86
C PHE A 114 -1.72 8.48 4.73
N ALA A 115 -0.65 7.88 4.21
CA ALA A 115 -0.54 6.42 4.06
C ALA A 115 -0.68 5.71 5.41
N CYS A 116 -0.03 6.23 6.45
CA CYS A 116 -0.18 5.74 7.82
C CYS A 116 -1.64 5.83 8.31
N ALA A 117 -2.31 6.97 8.11
CA ALA A 117 -3.69 7.18 8.55
C ALA A 117 -4.67 6.30 7.74
N LEU A 118 -4.45 6.18 6.42
CA LEU A 118 -5.28 5.36 5.54
C LEU A 118 -5.23 3.89 5.92
N LEU A 119 -4.03 3.32 6.12
CA LEU A 119 -3.86 1.91 6.44
C LEU A 119 -4.17 1.60 7.89
N MET A 120 -3.80 2.49 8.81
CA MET A 120 -3.82 2.31 10.27
C MET A 120 -4.57 3.46 10.96
N PRO A 121 -5.91 3.52 10.87
CA PRO A 121 -6.69 4.56 11.54
C PRO A 121 -6.46 4.54 13.06
N ARG A 122 -6.33 5.72 13.67
CA ARG A 122 -6.05 5.88 15.11
C ARG A 122 -6.98 5.06 15.98
N GLN A 123 -8.30 5.19 15.78
CA GLN A 123 -9.30 4.48 16.58
C GLN A 123 -9.22 2.97 16.38
N GLY A 124 -8.96 2.53 15.14
CA GLY A 124 -8.79 1.13 14.83
C GLY A 124 -7.61 0.51 15.60
N ILE A 125 -6.44 1.17 15.62
CA ILE A 125 -5.28 0.73 16.40
C ILE A 125 -5.61 0.71 17.90
N VAL A 126 -6.09 1.83 18.46
CA VAL A 126 -6.36 1.96 19.91
C VAL A 126 -7.33 0.89 20.38
N SER A 127 -8.37 0.57 19.60
CA SER A 127 -9.37 -0.44 19.96
C SER A 127 -8.82 -1.88 20.06
N LYS A 128 -7.64 -2.14 19.51
CA LYS A 128 -7.02 -3.48 19.46
C LYS A 128 -5.85 -3.66 20.44
N ILE A 129 -5.41 -2.57 21.08
CA ILE A 129 -4.32 -2.62 22.07
C ILE A 129 -4.90 -2.88 23.45
N PRO A 130 -4.36 -3.81 24.26
CA PRO A 130 -4.77 -4.02 25.64
C PRO A 130 -4.67 -2.75 26.49
N THR A 131 -5.65 -2.49 27.34
CA THR A 131 -5.70 -1.29 28.18
C THR A 131 -4.43 -1.11 29.04
N SER A 132 -3.87 -2.21 29.55
CA SER A 132 -2.63 -2.19 30.34
C SER A 132 -1.45 -1.65 29.54
N GLU A 133 -1.33 -2.05 28.26
CA GLU A 133 -0.27 -1.58 27.36
C GLU A 133 -0.48 -0.12 26.96
N LEU A 134 -1.74 0.30 26.71
CA LEU A 134 -2.07 1.70 26.44
C LEU A 134 -1.72 2.59 27.62
N THR A 135 -2.07 2.18 28.85
CA THR A 135 -1.84 2.98 30.06
C THR A 135 -0.35 3.13 30.34
N SER A 136 0.40 2.05 30.19
CA SER A 136 1.86 2.05 30.40
C SER A 136 2.65 2.65 29.23
N LYS A 137 2.02 2.83 28.08
CA LYS A 137 2.67 3.18 26.79
C LYS A 137 3.84 2.25 26.46
N ASN A 138 3.70 0.98 26.79
CA ASN A 138 4.69 -0.06 26.57
C ASN A 138 4.03 -1.22 25.83
N ILE A 139 3.99 -1.10 24.50
CA ILE A 139 3.35 -2.08 23.63
C ILE A 139 4.29 -3.27 23.46
N SER A 140 3.74 -4.49 23.60
CA SER A 140 4.49 -5.72 23.42
C SER A 140 4.74 -6.06 21.95
N ILE A 141 5.76 -6.88 21.69
CA ILE A 141 6.01 -7.39 20.33
C ILE A 141 4.83 -8.22 19.82
N GLU A 142 4.15 -8.95 20.69
CA GLU A 142 2.97 -9.76 20.32
C GLU A 142 1.84 -8.87 19.81
N THR A 143 1.50 -7.80 20.53
CA THR A 143 0.53 -6.79 20.07
C THR A 143 0.96 -6.14 18.76
N CYS A 144 2.26 -5.83 18.59
CA CYS A 144 2.79 -5.31 17.32
C CYS A 144 2.64 -6.32 16.17
N LEU A 145 2.88 -7.61 16.41
CA LEU A 145 2.69 -8.64 15.38
C LEU A 145 1.22 -8.76 14.97
N ILE A 146 0.30 -8.78 15.94
CA ILE A 146 -1.15 -8.83 15.69
C ILE A 146 -1.58 -7.62 14.86
N LEU A 147 -1.19 -6.40 15.25
CA LEU A 147 -1.55 -5.17 14.53
C LEU A 147 -0.93 -5.13 13.13
N GLY A 148 0.35 -5.52 13.00
CA GLY A 148 1.04 -5.56 11.72
C GLY A 148 0.37 -6.51 10.72
N GLN A 149 0.00 -7.70 11.18
CA GLN A 149 -0.74 -8.69 10.38
C GLN A 149 -2.14 -8.19 10.03
N LEU A 150 -2.86 -7.63 11.00
CA LEU A 150 -4.21 -7.12 10.81
C LEU A 150 -4.26 -6.02 9.75
N TYR A 151 -3.38 -5.03 9.85
CA TYR A 151 -3.35 -3.87 8.93
C TYR A 151 -2.46 -4.07 7.71
N GLY A 152 -1.77 -5.20 7.61
CA GLY A 152 -0.92 -5.52 6.47
C GLY A 152 0.27 -4.59 6.29
N VAL A 153 0.86 -4.09 7.37
CA VAL A 153 1.96 -3.11 7.34
C VAL A 153 3.26 -3.66 7.88
N SER A 154 4.39 -3.08 7.47
CA SER A 154 5.68 -3.46 8.01
C SER A 154 5.80 -3.10 9.49
N HIS A 155 6.60 -3.87 10.24
CA HIS A 155 6.85 -3.60 11.67
C HIS A 155 7.38 -2.18 11.91
N THR A 156 8.34 -1.74 11.10
CA THR A 156 8.90 -0.38 11.21
C THR A 156 7.81 0.68 10.99
N THR A 157 6.96 0.53 9.98
CA THR A 157 5.85 1.45 9.71
C THR A 157 4.87 1.49 10.89
N LEU A 158 4.54 0.34 11.48
CA LEU A 158 3.68 0.27 12.66
C LEU A 158 4.29 0.99 13.87
N VAL A 159 5.57 0.73 14.18
CA VAL A 159 6.25 1.38 15.32
C VAL A 159 6.30 2.89 15.16
N LEU A 160 6.61 3.39 13.94
CA LEU A 160 6.58 4.82 13.64
C LEU A 160 5.17 5.40 13.83
N ARG A 161 4.12 4.68 13.43
CA ARG A 161 2.73 5.08 13.63
C ARG A 161 2.36 5.14 15.11
N LEU A 162 2.73 4.13 15.90
CA LEU A 162 2.49 4.12 17.36
C LEU A 162 3.18 5.31 18.06
N LYS A 163 4.39 5.64 17.64
CA LYS A 163 5.12 6.83 18.11
C LYS A 163 4.40 8.12 17.73
N GLU A 164 4.01 8.27 16.47
CA GLU A 164 3.29 9.43 15.96
C GLU A 164 2.01 9.68 16.78
N LEU A 165 1.26 8.62 17.06
CA LEU A 165 0.05 8.65 17.88
C LEU A 165 0.31 8.82 19.39
N LYS A 166 1.59 8.88 19.82
CA LYS A 166 2.02 8.97 21.22
C LYS A 166 1.53 7.80 22.10
N LEU A 167 1.38 6.61 21.50
CA LEU A 167 0.95 5.38 22.16
C LEU A 167 2.11 4.59 22.79
N ILE A 168 3.36 4.94 22.45
CA ILE A 168 4.57 4.33 23.00
C ILE A 168 5.53 5.38 23.54
N THR A 169 6.36 4.97 24.50
CA THR A 169 7.48 5.78 24.99
C THR A 169 8.67 5.70 24.04
N GLN A 170 9.61 6.61 24.15
CA GLN A 170 10.85 6.57 23.36
C GLN A 170 11.66 5.28 23.66
N GLU A 171 11.67 4.81 24.88
CA GLU A 171 12.33 3.57 25.27
C GLU A 171 11.68 2.35 24.61
N ASN A 172 10.34 2.28 24.61
CA ASN A 172 9.60 1.20 23.95
C ASN A 172 9.85 1.23 22.42
N GLU A 173 9.84 2.41 21.80
CA GLU A 173 10.18 2.57 20.38
C GLU A 173 11.55 1.97 20.06
N GLN A 174 12.59 2.36 20.83
CA GLN A 174 13.97 1.88 20.62
C GLN A 174 14.06 0.36 20.74
N LYS A 175 13.37 -0.23 21.71
CA LYS A 175 13.30 -1.69 21.86
C LYS A 175 12.63 -2.36 20.67
N LEU A 176 11.47 -1.84 20.24
CA LEU A 176 10.70 -2.43 19.14
C LEU A 176 11.43 -2.36 17.80
N ILE A 177 12.11 -1.23 17.49
CA ILE A 177 12.84 -1.07 16.23
C ILE A 177 13.99 -2.08 16.08
N GLN A 178 14.63 -2.48 17.18
CA GLN A 178 15.77 -3.42 17.15
C GLN A 178 15.34 -4.89 16.95
N ILE A 179 14.05 -5.17 17.06
CA ILE A 179 13.52 -6.53 16.98
C ILE A 179 13.64 -7.10 15.56
N LYS A 180 14.14 -8.31 15.43
CA LYS A 180 14.12 -9.09 14.19
C LYS A 180 12.71 -9.67 13.98
N VAL A 181 11.79 -8.83 13.52
CA VAL A 181 10.36 -9.14 13.47
C VAL A 181 10.01 -10.45 12.77
N LYS A 182 10.69 -10.80 11.66
CA LYS A 182 10.44 -12.06 10.94
C LYS A 182 10.76 -13.28 11.79
N GLN A 183 11.81 -13.20 12.63
CA GLN A 183 12.20 -14.26 13.55
C GLN A 183 11.20 -14.40 14.69
N GLU A 184 10.76 -13.26 15.27
CA GLU A 184 9.73 -13.24 16.32
C GLU A 184 8.38 -13.77 15.82
N ALA A 185 7.99 -13.39 14.60
CA ALA A 185 6.78 -13.91 13.95
C ALA A 185 6.86 -15.45 13.78
N TYR A 186 8.02 -15.96 13.32
CA TYR A 186 8.24 -17.39 13.17
C TYR A 186 8.08 -18.15 14.49
N TYR A 187 8.75 -17.70 15.56
CA TYR A 187 8.69 -18.38 16.87
C TYR A 187 7.30 -18.35 17.52
N ARG A 188 6.46 -17.40 17.15
CA ARG A 188 5.08 -17.27 17.64
C ARG A 188 4.02 -17.83 16.71
N GLY A 189 4.42 -18.46 15.59
CA GLY A 189 3.50 -19.08 14.64
C GLY A 189 2.68 -18.10 13.79
N PHE A 190 3.15 -16.86 13.62
CA PHE A 190 2.52 -15.90 12.72
C PHE A 190 2.87 -16.16 11.25
N ASP A 191 2.00 -15.72 10.32
CA ASP A 191 2.28 -15.77 8.88
C ASP A 191 3.51 -14.91 8.53
N LEU A 192 4.44 -15.49 7.78
CA LEU A 192 5.68 -14.84 7.36
C LEU A 192 5.56 -14.11 6.02
N SER A 193 4.43 -14.25 5.33
CA SER A 193 4.23 -13.67 4.00
C SER A 193 4.36 -12.15 4.00
N LEU A 194 3.88 -11.48 5.06
CA LEU A 194 3.97 -10.03 5.24
C LEU A 194 5.42 -9.51 5.25
N TYR A 195 6.33 -10.32 5.79
CA TYR A 195 7.76 -10.00 5.96
C TYR A 195 8.64 -10.51 4.81
N SER A 196 8.03 -10.97 3.74
CA SER A 196 8.69 -11.51 2.55
C SER A 196 8.26 -10.74 1.30
N SER A 197 9.11 -10.75 0.27
CA SER A 197 8.76 -10.23 -1.06
C SER A 197 7.65 -11.08 -1.70
N GLY A 198 7.09 -10.59 -2.79
CA GLY A 198 6.07 -11.33 -3.55
C GLY A 198 5.32 -10.42 -4.51
N ASN A 199 4.26 -10.93 -5.11
CA ASN A 199 3.45 -10.27 -6.13
C ASN A 199 4.22 -9.93 -7.44
N ALA A 200 5.39 -10.52 -7.70
CA ALA A 200 6.14 -10.25 -8.92
C ALA A 200 5.26 -10.45 -10.16
N ASN A 201 5.27 -9.47 -11.07
CA ASN A 201 4.51 -9.45 -12.32
C ASN A 201 2.98 -9.53 -12.15
N VAL A 202 2.44 -9.20 -10.98
CA VAL A 202 0.99 -9.10 -10.79
C VAL A 202 0.52 -7.73 -11.30
N LEU A 203 -0.44 -7.74 -12.22
CA LEU A 203 -1.16 -6.57 -12.70
C LEU A 203 -2.58 -6.58 -12.12
N ILE A 204 -3.03 -5.45 -11.59
CA ILE A 204 -4.39 -5.22 -11.11
C ILE A 204 -4.93 -4.05 -11.89
N SER A 205 -5.95 -4.28 -12.72
CA SER A 205 -6.61 -3.26 -13.54
C SER A 205 -7.87 -3.86 -14.15
N ASP A 206 -8.70 -3.01 -14.72
CA ASP A 206 -9.83 -3.39 -15.55
C ASP A 206 -9.45 -3.53 -17.04
N TYR A 207 -8.15 -3.39 -17.35
CA TYR A 207 -7.62 -3.44 -18.71
C TYR A 207 -8.09 -4.66 -19.51
N GLY A 208 -8.09 -5.85 -18.89
CA GLY A 208 -8.56 -7.07 -19.54
C GLY A 208 -10.08 -7.05 -19.85
N VAL A 209 -10.85 -6.39 -18.98
CA VAL A 209 -12.30 -6.18 -19.18
C VAL A 209 -12.52 -5.21 -20.33
N GLU A 210 -11.80 -4.09 -20.37
CA GLU A 210 -11.88 -3.10 -21.44
C GLU A 210 -11.43 -3.68 -22.79
N ALA A 211 -10.33 -4.43 -22.81
CA ALA A 211 -9.88 -5.13 -24.02
C ALA A 211 -10.93 -6.13 -24.52
N ARG A 212 -11.58 -6.87 -23.62
CA ARG A 212 -12.67 -7.79 -23.96
C ARG A 212 -13.89 -7.07 -24.51
N GLN A 213 -14.24 -5.93 -23.94
CA GLN A 213 -15.34 -5.11 -24.43
C GLN A 213 -15.08 -4.62 -25.86
N LEU A 214 -13.88 -4.07 -26.12
CA LEU A 214 -13.50 -3.63 -27.47
C LEU A 214 -13.55 -4.76 -28.50
N TYR A 215 -13.16 -5.97 -28.12
CA TYR A 215 -13.27 -7.15 -28.98
C TYR A 215 -14.73 -7.54 -29.24
N ASN A 216 -15.57 -7.58 -28.19
CA ASN A 216 -17.00 -7.91 -28.32
C ASN A 216 -17.77 -6.87 -29.16
N GLU A 217 -17.34 -5.60 -29.13
CA GLU A 217 -17.88 -4.50 -29.94
C GLU A 217 -17.27 -4.46 -31.35
N GLU A 218 -16.49 -5.47 -31.76
CA GLU A 218 -15.82 -5.59 -33.06
C GLU A 218 -14.89 -4.40 -33.38
N LYS A 219 -14.45 -3.64 -32.35
CA LYS A 219 -13.54 -2.50 -32.51
C LYS A 219 -12.07 -2.91 -32.68
N ILE A 220 -11.73 -4.11 -32.23
CA ILE A 220 -10.40 -4.71 -32.41
C ILE A 220 -10.54 -6.16 -32.90
N SER A 221 -9.53 -6.62 -33.65
CA SER A 221 -9.48 -8.02 -34.09
C SER A 221 -9.13 -8.96 -32.94
N GLU A 222 -9.42 -10.26 -33.11
CA GLU A 222 -9.00 -11.29 -32.16
C GLU A 222 -7.49 -11.29 -31.92
N GLY A 223 -6.69 -11.14 -32.98
CA GLY A 223 -5.23 -11.07 -32.88
C GLY A 223 -4.78 -9.90 -32.00
N HIS A 224 -5.36 -8.72 -32.19
CA HIS A 224 -5.08 -7.55 -31.36
C HIS A 224 -5.54 -7.75 -29.90
N TYR A 225 -6.73 -8.34 -29.69
CA TYR A 225 -7.22 -8.69 -28.34
C TYR A 225 -6.23 -9.64 -27.62
N LEU A 226 -5.76 -10.69 -28.30
CA LEU A 226 -4.79 -11.63 -27.73
C LEU A 226 -3.44 -10.96 -27.45
N GLU A 227 -3.00 -10.03 -28.30
CA GLU A 227 -1.79 -9.23 -28.07
C GLU A 227 -1.93 -8.38 -26.80
N LEU A 228 -3.06 -7.69 -26.62
CA LEU A 228 -3.34 -6.92 -25.41
C LEU A 228 -3.31 -7.79 -24.15
N LEU A 229 -3.90 -9.00 -24.21
CA LEU A 229 -3.85 -9.93 -23.07
C LEU A 229 -2.42 -10.43 -22.76
N ARG A 230 -1.57 -10.62 -23.77
CA ARG A 230 -0.16 -11.01 -23.56
C ARG A 230 0.62 -9.96 -22.78
N LEU A 231 0.33 -8.67 -22.96
CA LEU A 231 0.93 -7.59 -22.18
C LEU A 231 0.62 -7.70 -20.67
N ILE A 232 -0.56 -8.24 -20.32
CA ILE A 232 -0.96 -8.45 -18.92
C ILE A 232 -0.18 -9.61 -18.29
N TYR A 233 0.03 -10.68 -19.06
CA TYR A 233 0.52 -11.96 -18.52
C TYR A 233 2.03 -12.19 -18.72
N ASP A 234 2.77 -11.22 -19.29
CA ASP A 234 4.24 -11.29 -19.45
C ASP A 234 4.70 -12.61 -20.14
N GLY A 235 3.96 -13.09 -21.13
CA GLY A 235 4.30 -14.29 -21.89
C GLY A 235 4.09 -15.64 -21.18
N LYS A 236 3.52 -15.67 -19.98
CA LYS A 236 3.26 -16.92 -19.24
C LYS A 236 2.03 -17.70 -19.68
N CYS A 237 1.30 -17.23 -20.68
CA CYS A 237 0.07 -17.85 -21.14
C CYS A 237 0.21 -18.82 -22.32
N GLU A 238 1.43 -19.13 -22.80
CA GLU A 238 1.56 -20.00 -23.98
C GLU A 238 1.23 -21.46 -23.71
N ASP A 239 1.35 -21.95 -22.47
CA ASP A 239 1.22 -23.40 -22.20
C ASP A 239 -0.13 -23.84 -21.62
N ASN A 240 -1.03 -22.94 -21.19
CA ASN A 240 -2.26 -23.32 -20.49
C ASN A 240 -3.59 -22.82 -21.09
N ILE A 241 -3.58 -22.18 -22.26
CA ILE A 241 -4.82 -21.70 -22.91
C ILE A 241 -5.07 -22.41 -24.27
N ARG A 242 -4.60 -23.63 -24.39
CA ARG A 242 -5.11 -24.53 -25.44
C ARG A 242 -6.10 -25.49 -24.80
N CYS A 243 -7.36 -25.05 -24.70
CA CYS A 243 -8.52 -25.92 -24.58
C CYS A 243 -9.40 -25.73 -25.79
#